data_799a1c25e7ccbf709c0d999fb64a8acb
#
_entry.id   799a1c25e7ccbf709c0d999fb64a8acb
#
_cell.length_a   1.000
_cell.length_b   1.000
_cell.length_c   1.000
_cell.angle_alpha   90.00
_cell.angle_beta   90.00
_cell.angle_gamma   90.00
#
_symmetry.space_group_name_H-M   'P 1'
#
loop_
_entity.id
_entity.type
_entity.pdbx_description
1 polymer ?
#
loop_
_entity_poly.entity_id
_entity_poly.type
_entity_poly.pdbx_seq_one_letter_code
_entity_poly.pdbx_strand_id
1 'polypeptide(L)'
;MKRWYLDTSAAMKLIKRESESTALTERLRADRPDLISALLLETELRRAVHRHELLTQEAVSTFLATLTIYDMPPSLYGEAGLIGGPDLRSLDALHVCAALRCGASAILTYDKRMGQAAAAVG
;
A
#
# COMPACT_ATOMS: atom_id res chain seq x y z
N MET A 1 -7.60 17.00 5.52
CA MET A 1 -6.80 15.96 6.17
C MET A 1 -6.03 15.18 5.12
N LYS A 2 -4.76 14.89 5.40
CA LYS A 2 -3.92 14.11 4.49
C LYS A 2 -4.34 12.65 4.50
N ARG A 3 -4.49 12.07 3.32
CA ARG A 3 -4.84 10.64 3.16
C ARG A 3 -3.70 9.98 2.38
N TRP A 4 -2.93 9.16 3.06
CA TRP A 4 -1.77 8.50 2.46
C TRP A 4 -2.06 7.01 2.28
N TYR A 5 -1.94 6.58 1.04
CA TYR A 5 -2.17 5.19 0.67
C TYR A 5 -0.89 4.39 0.86
N LEU A 6 -1.01 3.24 1.54
CA LEU A 6 0.10 2.31 1.73
C LEU A 6 -0.03 1.17 0.73
N ASP A 7 1.01 0.95 -0.08
CA ASP A 7 1.13 -0.31 -0.79
C ASP A 7 1.76 -1.36 0.14
N THR A 8 1.92 -2.58 -0.35
CA THR A 8 2.43 -3.68 0.47
C THR A 8 3.87 -3.42 0.92
N SER A 9 4.71 -2.84 0.06
CA SER A 9 6.11 -2.57 0.43
C SER A 9 6.22 -1.60 1.60
N ALA A 10 5.41 -0.53 1.60
CA ALA A 10 5.39 0.42 2.70
C ALA A 10 4.80 -0.18 3.98
N ALA A 11 3.71 -0.96 3.85
CA ALA A 11 3.11 -1.64 4.99
C ALA A 11 4.09 -2.59 5.66
N MET A 12 4.88 -3.32 4.87
CA MET A 12 5.89 -4.23 5.41
C MET A 12 6.95 -3.50 6.24
N LYS A 13 7.31 -2.26 5.86
CA LYS A 13 8.25 -1.45 6.66
C LYS A 13 7.71 -1.08 8.02
N LEU A 14 6.39 -1.01 8.17
CA LEU A 14 5.75 -0.68 9.43
C LEU A 14 5.51 -1.90 10.33
N ILE A 15 5.22 -3.06 9.73
CA ILE A 15 4.99 -4.29 10.47
C ILE A 15 6.29 -4.98 10.84
N LYS A 16 7.24 -5.03 9.92
CA LYS A 16 8.51 -5.71 10.06
C LYS A 16 9.61 -4.67 10.13
N ARG A 17 10.45 -4.75 11.15
CA ARG A 17 11.56 -3.80 11.27
C ARG A 17 12.59 -4.04 10.16
N GLU A 18 12.74 -3.04 9.32
CA GLU A 18 13.69 -3.00 8.22
C GLU A 18 14.44 -1.67 8.25
N SER A 19 15.41 -1.49 7.36
CA SER A 19 16.29 -0.32 7.38
C SER A 19 15.56 1.03 7.30
N GLU A 20 14.45 1.10 6.59
CA GLU A 20 13.69 2.35 6.41
C GLU A 20 12.56 2.55 7.42
N SER A 21 12.36 1.60 8.34
CA SER A 21 11.19 1.62 9.26
C SER A 21 11.19 2.83 10.17
N THR A 22 12.34 3.20 10.72
CA THR A 22 12.44 4.33 11.65
C THR A 22 12.08 5.64 10.96
N ALA A 23 12.64 5.88 9.78
CA ALA A 23 12.37 7.11 9.02
C ALA A 23 10.88 7.22 8.66
N LEU A 24 10.28 6.12 8.22
CA LEU A 24 8.85 6.11 7.89
C LEU A 24 7.99 6.37 9.12
N THR A 25 8.29 5.72 10.24
CA THR A 25 7.55 5.92 11.49
C THR A 25 7.62 7.36 11.95
N GLU A 26 8.80 7.97 11.89
CA GLU A 26 8.97 9.37 12.27
C GLU A 26 8.17 10.31 11.37
N ARG A 27 8.15 10.04 10.06
CA ARG A 27 7.40 10.82 9.10
C ARG A 27 5.89 10.75 9.39
N LEU A 28 5.38 9.56 9.72
CA LEU A 28 3.98 9.38 10.06
C LEU A 28 3.60 10.08 11.35
N ARG A 29 4.49 10.09 12.33
CA ARG A 29 4.25 10.83 13.59
C ARG A 29 4.20 12.33 13.38
N ALA A 30 5.05 12.86 12.50
CA ALA A 30 5.11 14.29 12.22
C ALA A 30 3.89 14.77 11.46
N ASP A 31 3.49 14.05 10.43
CA ASP A 31 2.41 14.47 9.52
C ASP A 31 1.02 14.00 9.93
N ARG A 32 0.93 12.94 10.71
CA ARG A 32 -0.33 12.34 11.19
C ARG A 32 -1.40 12.18 10.11
N PRO A 33 -1.09 11.52 8.98
CA PRO A 33 -2.08 11.33 7.94
C PRO A 33 -3.09 10.24 8.31
N ASP A 34 -4.24 10.25 7.63
CA ASP A 34 -5.08 9.07 7.56
C ASP A 34 -4.36 8.04 6.70
N LEU A 35 -4.03 6.90 7.28
CA LEU A 35 -3.44 5.81 6.52
C LEU A 35 -4.54 4.97 5.91
N ILE A 36 -4.52 4.86 4.59
CA ILE A 36 -5.53 4.10 3.85
C ILE A 36 -4.85 3.06 2.98
N SER A 37 -5.61 2.04 2.61
CA SER A 37 -5.18 1.06 1.62
C SER A 37 -6.41 0.38 1.02
N ALA A 38 -6.18 -0.61 0.16
CA ALA A 38 -7.25 -1.40 -0.43
C ALA A 38 -7.23 -2.82 0.11
N LEU A 39 -8.33 -3.52 -0.07
CA LEU A 39 -8.51 -4.88 0.44
C LEU A 39 -7.41 -5.84 -0.04
N LEU A 40 -6.81 -5.60 -1.20
CA LEU A 40 -5.68 -6.36 -1.71
C LEU A 40 -4.54 -6.45 -0.70
N LEU A 41 -4.31 -5.39 0.08
CA LEU A 41 -3.24 -5.36 1.07
C LEU A 41 -3.36 -6.50 2.07
N GLU A 42 -4.57 -6.82 2.49
CA GLU A 42 -4.80 -7.92 3.45
C GLU A 42 -4.23 -9.23 2.92
N THR A 43 -4.58 -9.59 1.69
CA THR A 43 -4.10 -10.83 1.08
C THR A 43 -2.59 -10.85 0.97
N GLU A 44 -2.00 -9.74 0.53
CA GLU A 44 -0.55 -9.68 0.35
C GLU A 44 0.20 -9.78 1.68
N LEU A 45 -0.28 -9.11 2.73
CA LEU A 45 0.36 -9.20 4.05
C LEU A 45 0.20 -10.59 4.66
N ARG A 46 -0.98 -11.21 4.52
CA ARG A 46 -1.18 -12.56 5.03
C ARG A 46 -0.35 -13.61 4.29
N ARG A 47 -0.12 -13.40 2.99
CA ARG A 47 0.80 -14.26 2.25
C ARG A 47 2.25 -14.05 2.68
N ALA A 48 2.61 -12.82 3.06
CA ALA A 48 3.97 -12.52 3.52
C ALA A 48 4.33 -13.26 4.82
N VAL A 49 3.36 -13.57 5.67
CA VAL A 49 3.58 -14.35 6.90
C VAL A 49 4.26 -15.69 6.60
N HIS A 50 3.93 -16.29 5.46
CA HIS A 50 4.51 -17.59 5.06
C HIS A 50 5.96 -17.49 4.61
N ARG A 51 6.49 -16.28 4.44
CA ARG A 51 7.85 -16.04 3.96
C ARG A 51 8.77 -15.38 4.99
N HIS A 52 8.20 -14.92 6.12
CA HIS A 52 8.95 -14.19 7.15
C HIS A 52 8.69 -14.79 8.52
N GLU A 53 9.68 -15.46 9.08
CA GLU A 53 9.54 -16.24 10.31
C GLU A 53 8.96 -15.47 11.50
N LEU A 54 9.33 -14.20 11.63
CA LEU A 54 8.93 -13.40 12.78
C LEU A 54 7.60 -12.68 12.59
N LEU A 55 7.03 -12.74 11.40
CA LEU A 55 5.75 -12.12 11.12
C LEU A 55 4.62 -13.10 11.41
N THR A 56 3.57 -12.64 12.12
CA THR A 56 2.44 -13.48 12.50
C THR A 56 1.14 -12.94 11.91
N GLN A 57 0.15 -13.81 11.77
CA GLN A 57 -1.19 -13.37 11.34
C GLN A 57 -1.80 -12.40 12.34
N GLU A 58 -1.51 -12.59 13.62
CA GLU A 58 -2.01 -11.67 14.65
C GLU A 58 -1.45 -10.26 14.48
N ALA A 59 -0.16 -10.15 14.17
CA ALA A 59 0.47 -8.85 13.91
C ALA A 59 -0.16 -8.19 12.67
N VAL A 60 -0.45 -8.96 11.63
CA VAL A 60 -1.13 -8.45 10.44
C VAL A 60 -2.51 -7.91 10.81
N SER A 61 -3.29 -8.68 11.57
CA SER A 61 -4.63 -8.24 11.97
C SER A 61 -4.59 -6.96 12.80
N THR A 62 -3.66 -6.86 13.73
CA THR A 62 -3.49 -5.66 14.56
C THR A 62 -3.14 -4.45 13.71
N PHE A 63 -2.22 -4.64 12.76
CA PHE A 63 -1.81 -3.56 11.86
C PHE A 63 -2.97 -3.11 10.97
N LEU A 64 -3.69 -4.04 10.35
CA LEU A 64 -4.81 -3.71 9.47
C LEU A 64 -5.89 -2.92 10.20
N ALA A 65 -6.09 -3.18 11.49
CA ALA A 65 -7.07 -2.47 12.30
C ALA A 65 -6.73 -0.98 12.46
N THR A 66 -5.48 -0.57 12.22
CA THR A 66 -5.07 0.84 12.29
C THR A 66 -5.32 1.61 10.99
N LEU A 67 -5.71 0.91 9.93
CA LEU A 67 -5.88 1.50 8.61
C LEU A 67 -7.36 1.62 8.24
N THR A 68 -7.66 2.54 7.33
CA THR A 68 -8.94 2.53 6.63
C THR A 68 -8.73 1.70 5.36
N ILE A 69 -9.46 0.59 5.25
CA ILE A 69 -9.36 -0.33 4.12
C ILE A 69 -10.57 -0.15 3.22
N TYR A 70 -10.34 0.11 1.94
CA TYR A 70 -11.39 0.30 0.94
C TYR A 70 -11.63 -0.95 0.13
N ASP A 71 -12.91 -1.20 -0.20
CA ASP A 71 -13.29 -2.29 -1.09
C ASP A 71 -12.74 -2.06 -2.50
N MET A 72 -12.65 -3.13 -3.27
CA MET A 72 -12.16 -3.11 -4.64
C MET A 72 -13.30 -3.55 -5.59
N PRO A 73 -14.14 -2.61 -6.06
CA PRO A 73 -15.23 -2.98 -6.94
C PRO A 73 -14.71 -3.52 -8.28
N PRO A 74 -15.50 -4.35 -8.98
CA PRO A 74 -15.06 -4.95 -10.24
C PRO A 74 -14.52 -3.97 -11.28
N SER A 75 -15.11 -2.77 -11.35
CA SER A 75 -14.67 -1.74 -12.31
C SER A 75 -13.22 -1.29 -12.09
N LEU A 76 -12.70 -1.40 -10.86
CA LEU A 76 -11.32 -1.05 -10.55
C LEU A 76 -10.35 -1.98 -11.27
N TYR A 77 -10.70 -3.26 -11.39
CA TYR A 77 -9.84 -4.24 -12.07
C TYR A 77 -9.67 -3.94 -13.55
N GLY A 78 -10.78 -3.56 -14.22
CA GLY A 78 -10.71 -3.14 -15.62
C GLY A 78 -9.86 -1.89 -15.80
N GLU A 79 -10.05 -0.91 -14.92
CA GLU A 79 -9.29 0.33 -14.95
C GLU A 79 -7.79 0.07 -14.73
N ALA A 80 -7.45 -0.80 -13.78
CA ALA A 80 -6.06 -1.16 -13.53
C ALA A 80 -5.39 -1.79 -14.75
N GLY A 81 -6.15 -2.56 -15.53
CA GLY A 81 -5.65 -3.18 -16.75
C GLY A 81 -5.30 -2.17 -17.85
N LEU A 82 -5.83 -0.95 -17.76
CA LEU A 82 -5.59 0.11 -18.74
C LEU A 82 -4.46 1.05 -18.38
N ILE A 83 -3.92 0.97 -17.15
CA ILE A 83 -2.78 1.80 -16.75
C ILE A 83 -1.56 1.42 -17.57
N GLY A 84 -0.89 2.44 -18.15
CA GLY A 84 0.29 2.25 -18.96
C GLY A 84 1.53 1.90 -18.15
N GLY A 85 2.52 1.37 -18.84
CA GLY A 85 3.80 1.03 -18.27
C GLY A 85 4.07 -0.47 -18.31
N PRO A 86 4.99 -0.92 -19.19
CA PRO A 86 5.24 -2.36 -19.38
C PRO A 86 5.84 -3.04 -18.14
N ASP A 87 6.49 -2.26 -17.27
CA ASP A 87 7.14 -2.80 -16.09
C ASP A 87 6.24 -2.82 -14.85
N LEU A 88 5.05 -2.24 -14.96
CA LEU A 88 4.09 -2.22 -13.86
C LEU A 88 3.34 -3.54 -13.80
N ARG A 89 3.44 -4.24 -12.68
CA ARG A 89 2.77 -5.52 -12.49
C ARG A 89 1.29 -5.32 -12.15
N SER A 90 0.50 -6.38 -12.35
CA SER A 90 -0.95 -6.32 -12.13
C SER A 90 -1.32 -5.87 -10.71
N LEU A 91 -0.66 -6.40 -9.68
CA LEU A 91 -0.96 -6.02 -8.31
C LEU A 91 -0.60 -4.55 -8.03
N ASP A 92 0.51 -4.09 -8.61
CA ASP A 92 0.93 -2.69 -8.49
C ASP A 92 -0.09 -1.75 -9.16
N ALA A 93 -0.58 -2.13 -10.34
CA ALA A 93 -1.60 -1.36 -11.04
C ALA A 93 -2.88 -1.26 -10.23
N LEU A 94 -3.28 -2.34 -9.54
CA LEU A 94 -4.44 -2.33 -8.66
C LEU A 94 -4.24 -1.35 -7.49
N HIS A 95 -3.05 -1.32 -6.89
CA HIS A 95 -2.75 -0.35 -5.82
C HIS A 95 -2.82 1.09 -6.33
N VAL A 96 -2.23 1.37 -7.48
CA VAL A 96 -2.25 2.72 -8.05
C VAL A 96 -3.69 3.17 -8.31
N CYS A 97 -4.49 2.32 -8.95
CA CYS A 97 -5.89 2.64 -9.20
C CYS A 97 -6.69 2.84 -7.91
N ALA A 98 -6.47 1.99 -6.92
CA ALA A 98 -7.16 2.12 -5.64
C ALA A 98 -6.81 3.44 -4.97
N ALA A 99 -5.53 3.83 -4.98
CA ALA A 99 -5.10 5.09 -4.40
C ALA A 99 -5.78 6.29 -5.07
N LEU A 100 -5.87 6.27 -6.41
CA LEU A 100 -6.53 7.32 -7.14
C LEU A 100 -8.02 7.43 -6.80
N ARG A 101 -8.72 6.30 -6.77
CA ARG A 101 -10.16 6.27 -6.47
C ARG A 101 -10.47 6.68 -5.04
N CYS A 102 -9.58 6.38 -4.09
CA CYS A 102 -9.78 6.73 -2.69
C CYS A 102 -9.43 8.18 -2.39
N GLY A 103 -8.99 8.93 -3.39
CA GLY A 103 -8.62 10.33 -3.20
C GLY A 103 -7.39 10.51 -2.34
N ALA A 104 -6.43 9.59 -2.46
CA ALA A 104 -5.19 9.70 -1.71
C ALA A 104 -4.38 10.90 -2.16
N SER A 105 -3.82 11.65 -1.22
CA SER A 105 -2.95 12.77 -1.53
C SER A 105 -1.52 12.32 -1.83
N ALA A 106 -1.16 11.11 -1.40
CA ALA A 106 0.14 10.51 -1.67
C ALA A 106 0.02 9.00 -1.60
N ILE A 107 0.92 8.31 -2.31
CA ILE A 107 1.08 6.87 -2.18
C ILE A 107 2.47 6.62 -1.60
N LEU A 108 2.51 5.82 -0.53
CA LEU A 108 3.76 5.41 0.09
C LEU A 108 4.17 4.07 -0.48
N THR A 109 5.33 4.02 -1.11
CA THR A 109 5.83 2.81 -1.73
C THR A 109 7.36 2.79 -1.71
N TYR A 110 7.92 1.58 -1.62
CA TYR A 110 9.35 1.36 -1.79
C TYR A 110 9.64 0.64 -3.12
N ASP A 111 8.63 0.52 -3.97
CA ASP A 111 8.78 -0.03 -5.32
C ASP A 111 8.94 1.13 -6.30
N LYS A 112 10.13 1.22 -6.93
CA LYS A 112 10.44 2.31 -7.86
C LYS A 112 9.52 2.34 -9.07
N ARG A 113 9.12 1.17 -9.57
CA ARG A 113 8.24 1.08 -10.74
C ARG A 113 6.85 1.60 -10.42
N MET A 114 6.33 1.27 -9.24
CA MET A 114 5.05 1.79 -8.79
C MET A 114 5.10 3.29 -8.55
N GLY A 115 6.17 3.78 -7.93
CA GLY A 115 6.35 5.21 -7.69
C GLY A 115 6.38 6.02 -8.99
N GLN A 116 7.07 5.51 -10.03
CA GLN A 116 7.10 6.14 -11.34
C GLN A 116 5.73 6.14 -12.01
N ALA A 117 5.01 5.01 -11.93
CA ALA A 117 3.67 4.90 -12.51
C ALA A 117 2.68 5.83 -11.82
N ALA A 118 2.74 5.92 -10.49
CA ALA A 118 1.87 6.81 -9.73
C ALA A 118 2.13 8.28 -10.09
N ALA A 119 3.40 8.67 -10.24
CA ALA A 119 3.76 10.02 -10.64
C ALA A 119 3.25 10.36 -12.05
N ALA A 120 3.27 9.37 -12.96
CA ALA A 120 2.82 9.57 -14.35
C ALA A 120 1.31 9.80 -14.47
N VAL A 121 0.51 9.25 -13.54
CA VAL A 121 -0.95 9.42 -13.57
C VAL A 121 -1.46 10.46 -12.60
N GLY A 122 -0.56 11.11 -11.90
CA GLY A 122 -0.89 12.16 -10.94
C GLY A 122 -0.93 11.67 -9.54
#